data_6e66c4bc857f803ed98dd1d08f8761f2
#
_entry.id   6e66c4bc857f803ed98dd1d08f8761f2
#
_cell.length_a   1.000
_cell.length_b   1.000
_cell.length_c   1.000
_cell.angle_alpha   90.00
_cell.angle_beta   90.00
_cell.angle_gamma   90.00
#
_symmetry.space_group_name_H-M   'P 1'
#
loop_
_entity.id
_entity.type
_entity.pdbx_description
1 polymer ?
#
loop_
_entity_poly.entity_id
_entity_poly.type
_entity_poly.pdbx_seq_one_letter_code
_entity_poly.pdbx_strand_id
1 'polypeptide(L)'
;ALAQSTVDDATTLDAVQVQAPIPKDTGTATKTATSLKEIPQSISVVTSRDIQDRGIHGVEEAVWFTAGAQGGAYGSDSRSDWLLVRGFTPARYMDGLALPEGSGTGITRIEPYGLEQIEVLKGPASVNYGAMPPGGLVNYVSKRPTEDMLREVEVQLGSDDLRQVAVDFGGKLNESGTLLYRLTALGRNSDTPVDYIHDDRYYFAPAITWKPDEANELTVLARYQKADTKAGAGFLPAAGTLLPNPNGRISPSLYTGEPNANDYIKTLKSLGYEFRHDFGGGVEFNQRARLMDF
;
A
#
# COMPACT_ATOMS: atom_id res chain seq x y z
N ALA A 1 64.40 -2.93 -31.01
CA ALA A 1 63.11 -3.42 -31.38
C ALA A 1 62.18 -3.21 -30.19
N LEU A 2 61.33 -2.21 -30.26
CA LEU A 2 60.29 -1.95 -29.28
C LEU A 2 59.02 -2.76 -29.72
N ALA A 3 58.60 -3.67 -28.88
CA ALA A 3 57.35 -4.39 -29.08
C ALA A 3 56.17 -3.46 -28.74
N GLN A 4 55.36 -3.11 -29.74
CA GLN A 4 54.03 -2.55 -29.56
C GLN A 4 53.09 -3.69 -29.13
N SER A 5 52.63 -3.63 -27.90
CA SER A 5 51.49 -4.43 -27.46
C SER A 5 50.20 -3.84 -28.04
N THR A 6 49.53 -4.57 -28.90
CA THR A 6 48.18 -4.29 -29.33
C THR A 6 47.26 -4.38 -28.11
N VAL A 7 46.60 -3.29 -27.77
CA VAL A 7 45.53 -3.27 -26.77
C VAL A 7 44.35 -3.96 -27.47
N ASP A 8 44.06 -5.17 -27.02
CA ASP A 8 42.92 -5.96 -27.43
C ASP A 8 41.58 -5.25 -27.12
N ASP A 9 40.72 -5.36 -28.04
CA ASP A 9 39.34 -4.87 -28.13
C ASP A 9 38.62 -4.84 -26.76
N ALA A 10 38.47 -3.65 -26.23
CA ALA A 10 37.58 -3.47 -25.07
C ALA A 10 36.14 -3.75 -25.52
N THR A 11 35.61 -4.90 -25.14
CA THR A 11 34.22 -5.24 -25.34
C THR A 11 33.37 -4.18 -24.61
N THR A 12 32.82 -3.24 -25.35
CA THR A 12 31.86 -2.30 -24.83
C THR A 12 30.57 -3.11 -24.50
N LEU A 13 30.31 -3.32 -23.20
CA LEU A 13 29.04 -3.87 -22.77
C LEU A 13 27.95 -2.89 -23.13
N ASP A 14 26.90 -3.37 -23.75
CA ASP A 14 25.70 -2.59 -23.99
C ASP A 14 25.18 -2.00 -22.69
N ALA A 15 24.83 -0.70 -22.69
CA ALA A 15 24.33 -0.04 -21.51
C ALA A 15 23.03 -0.73 -21.06
N VAL A 16 23.08 -1.39 -19.93
CA VAL A 16 21.87 -1.92 -19.29
C VAL A 16 21.06 -0.72 -18.82
N GLN A 17 20.02 -0.37 -19.56
CA GLN A 17 19.05 0.62 -19.11
C GLN A 17 18.17 -0.01 -18.02
N VAL A 18 18.49 0.21 -16.77
CA VAL A 18 17.60 -0.08 -15.65
C VAL A 18 16.54 1.00 -15.64
N GLN A 19 15.44 0.77 -16.34
CA GLN A 19 14.22 1.56 -16.20
C GLN A 19 13.41 0.94 -15.07
N ALA A 20 13.48 1.52 -13.87
CA ALA A 20 12.42 1.30 -12.89
C ALA A 20 11.12 1.82 -13.51
N PRO A 21 10.03 1.05 -13.53
CA PRO A 21 8.74 1.53 -14.01
C PRO A 21 8.25 2.61 -13.05
N ILE A 22 8.59 3.86 -13.32
CA ILE A 22 7.99 5.01 -12.64
C ILE A 22 6.55 5.08 -13.16
N PRO A 23 5.53 5.10 -12.30
CA PRO A 23 4.16 5.34 -12.74
C PRO A 23 4.13 6.58 -13.61
N LYS A 24 3.62 6.47 -14.83
CA LYS A 24 3.67 7.59 -15.77
C LYS A 24 2.72 8.72 -15.38
N ASP A 25 1.65 8.37 -14.69
CA ASP A 25 0.58 9.27 -14.30
C ASP A 25 -0.06 8.85 -12.96
N THR A 26 -0.73 9.79 -12.34
CA THR A 26 -1.55 9.56 -11.15
C THR A 26 -2.77 10.48 -11.18
N GLY A 27 -3.94 9.92 -10.88
CA GLY A 27 -5.17 10.70 -10.71
C GLY A 27 -5.29 11.39 -9.36
N THR A 28 -4.39 11.15 -8.42
CA THR A 28 -4.55 11.65 -7.05
C THR A 28 -4.38 13.15 -6.95
N ALA A 29 -3.40 13.74 -7.61
CA ALA A 29 -3.16 15.18 -7.49
C ALA A 29 -4.18 16.03 -8.25
N THR A 30 -4.57 15.61 -9.45
CA THR A 30 -5.35 16.43 -10.40
C THR A 30 -6.76 15.91 -10.65
N LYS A 31 -7.11 14.71 -10.18
CA LYS A 31 -8.33 13.95 -10.51
C LYS A 31 -8.43 13.53 -11.98
N THR A 32 -7.38 13.75 -12.76
CA THR A 32 -7.21 13.35 -14.14
C THR A 32 -5.91 12.56 -14.30
N ALA A 33 -5.78 11.74 -15.34
CA ALA A 33 -4.54 11.04 -15.67
C ALA A 33 -3.49 12.06 -16.13
N THR A 34 -2.73 12.61 -15.16
CA THR A 34 -1.72 13.64 -15.41
C THR A 34 -0.34 13.07 -15.11
N SER A 35 0.59 13.31 -16.03
CA SER A 35 1.99 12.91 -15.86
C SER A 35 2.57 13.48 -14.57
N LEU A 36 3.27 12.64 -13.78
CA LEU A 36 3.94 13.07 -12.54
C LEU A 36 4.85 14.27 -12.74
N LYS A 37 5.43 14.44 -13.94
CA LYS A 37 6.31 15.58 -14.27
C LYS A 37 5.56 16.91 -14.44
N GLU A 38 4.27 16.85 -14.70
CA GLU A 38 3.41 18.00 -14.95
C GLU A 38 2.60 18.42 -13.73
N ILE A 39 2.63 17.61 -12.67
CA ILE A 39 1.93 17.88 -11.41
C ILE A 39 2.68 18.96 -10.61
N PRO A 40 2.10 20.14 -10.36
CA PRO A 40 2.76 21.22 -9.62
C PRO A 40 2.69 21.02 -8.08
N GLN A 41 2.62 19.78 -7.62
CA GLN A 41 2.55 19.41 -6.21
C GLN A 41 3.57 18.31 -5.89
N SER A 42 4.03 18.27 -4.64
CA SER A 42 4.93 17.23 -4.19
C SER A 42 4.16 15.93 -3.96
N ILE A 43 4.32 14.97 -4.87
CA ILE A 43 3.77 13.62 -4.76
C ILE A 43 4.89 12.59 -4.76
N SER A 44 4.72 11.54 -3.98
CA SER A 44 5.57 10.33 -4.02
C SER A 44 4.69 9.13 -4.25
N VAL A 45 5.18 8.18 -5.03
CA VAL A 45 4.49 6.94 -5.35
C VAL A 45 5.38 5.78 -4.93
N VAL A 46 4.81 4.85 -4.17
CA VAL A 46 5.39 3.55 -3.85
C VAL A 46 4.61 2.52 -4.65
N THR A 47 5.28 1.85 -5.57
CA THR A 47 4.64 0.92 -6.52
C THR A 47 4.45 -0.47 -5.90
N SER A 48 3.61 -1.31 -6.50
CA SER A 48 3.49 -2.74 -6.14
C SER A 48 4.83 -3.46 -6.21
N ARG A 49 5.67 -3.10 -7.18
CA ARG A 49 7.03 -3.63 -7.27
C ARG A 49 7.91 -3.19 -6.10
N ASP A 50 7.85 -1.92 -5.68
CA ASP A 50 8.56 -1.45 -4.47
C ASP A 50 8.11 -2.22 -3.23
N ILE A 51 6.81 -2.53 -3.14
CA ILE A 51 6.22 -3.29 -2.04
C ILE A 51 6.80 -4.71 -2.01
N GLN A 52 6.86 -5.38 -3.16
CA GLN A 52 7.41 -6.74 -3.29
C GLN A 52 8.93 -6.75 -3.09
N ASP A 53 9.69 -5.92 -3.81
CA ASP A 53 11.16 -5.89 -3.78
C ASP A 53 11.72 -5.58 -2.37
N ARG A 54 10.96 -4.85 -1.54
CA ARG A 54 11.34 -4.50 -0.17
C ARG A 54 10.70 -5.40 0.90
N GLY A 55 9.86 -6.35 0.52
CA GLY A 55 9.16 -7.23 1.47
C GLY A 55 8.26 -6.46 2.44
N ILE A 56 7.51 -5.49 1.95
CA ILE A 56 6.67 -4.61 2.77
C ILE A 56 5.40 -5.34 3.19
N HIS A 57 5.17 -5.43 4.50
CA HIS A 57 4.00 -6.08 5.10
C HIS A 57 2.98 -5.08 5.69
N GLY A 58 3.35 -3.81 5.80
CA GLY A 58 2.50 -2.74 6.32
C GLY A 58 2.69 -1.43 5.57
N VAL A 59 1.64 -0.63 5.48
CA VAL A 59 1.70 0.70 4.83
C VAL A 59 2.72 1.62 5.52
N GLU A 60 2.95 1.44 6.81
CA GLU A 60 3.95 2.18 7.57
C GLU A 60 5.36 1.97 6.99
N GLU A 61 5.70 0.73 6.66
CA GLU A 61 6.99 0.37 6.06
C GLU A 61 7.12 0.96 4.65
N ALA A 62 6.01 0.99 3.90
CA ALA A 62 5.98 1.52 2.55
C ALA A 62 6.45 2.98 2.47
N VAL A 63 6.19 3.79 3.50
CA VAL A 63 6.55 5.20 3.51
C VAL A 63 7.92 5.49 4.13
N TRP A 64 8.66 4.52 4.68
CA TRP A 64 9.97 4.74 5.32
C TRP A 64 10.99 5.42 4.41
N PHE A 65 10.92 5.16 3.12
CA PHE A 65 11.81 5.78 2.12
C PHE A 65 11.16 6.97 1.39
N THR A 66 10.04 7.47 1.92
CA THR A 66 9.32 8.60 1.34
C THR A 66 9.67 9.89 2.06
N ALA A 67 10.37 10.80 1.40
CA ALA A 67 10.76 12.08 1.99
C ALA A 67 9.54 12.86 2.51
N GLY A 68 9.60 13.31 3.77
CA GLY A 68 8.52 14.04 4.43
C GLY A 68 7.33 13.20 4.86
N ALA A 69 7.44 11.86 4.82
CA ALA A 69 6.51 10.93 5.43
C ALA A 69 7.21 10.11 6.51
N GLN A 70 6.49 9.66 7.51
CA GLN A 70 6.95 8.81 8.59
C GLN A 70 5.89 7.75 8.86
N GLY A 71 6.30 6.49 8.90
CA GLY A 71 5.50 5.36 9.36
C GLY A 71 6.00 4.84 10.70
N GLY A 72 5.10 4.26 11.49
CA GLY A 72 5.45 3.61 12.76
C GLY A 72 5.86 4.59 13.86
N ALA A 73 5.24 5.76 13.94
CA ALA A 73 5.56 6.80 14.92
C ALA A 73 5.45 6.33 16.38
N TYR A 74 4.72 5.25 16.62
CA TYR A 74 4.52 4.66 17.96
C TYR A 74 5.20 3.30 18.14
N GLY A 75 6.13 2.93 17.25
CA GLY A 75 6.82 1.64 17.27
C GLY A 75 5.97 0.50 16.69
N SER A 76 6.24 -0.73 17.15
CA SER A 76 5.54 -1.94 16.66
C SER A 76 4.10 -2.01 17.21
N ASP A 77 3.19 -1.25 16.62
CA ASP A 77 1.77 -1.26 16.97
C ASP A 77 0.94 -1.76 15.78
N SER A 78 0.57 -3.03 15.83
CA SER A 78 -0.18 -3.72 14.76
C SER A 78 -1.68 -3.37 14.70
N ARG A 79 -2.18 -2.46 15.55
CA ARG A 79 -3.60 -2.09 15.60
C ARG A 79 -4.04 -1.13 14.49
N SER A 80 -3.14 -0.27 14.01
CA SER A 80 -3.45 0.79 13.05
C SER A 80 -2.25 1.12 12.18
N ASP A 81 -2.48 1.77 11.03
CA ASP A 81 -1.41 2.35 10.22
C ASP A 81 -1.09 3.76 10.75
N TRP A 82 -0.03 3.89 11.53
CA TRP A 82 0.41 5.14 12.13
C TRP A 82 1.29 5.94 11.17
N LEU A 83 0.66 6.79 10.37
CA LEU A 83 1.32 7.60 9.35
C LEU A 83 1.34 9.08 9.73
N LEU A 84 2.47 9.73 9.45
CA LEU A 84 2.59 11.18 9.47
C LEU A 84 3.11 11.66 8.11
N VAL A 85 2.55 12.75 7.61
CA VAL A 85 3.04 13.46 6.42
C VAL A 85 3.31 14.90 6.83
N ARG A 86 4.56 15.34 6.71
CA ARG A 86 5.03 16.66 7.21
C ARG A 86 4.66 16.92 8.68
N GLY A 87 4.66 15.85 9.49
CA GLY A 87 4.36 15.91 10.93
C GLY A 87 2.86 15.88 11.29
N PHE A 88 1.96 15.77 10.32
CA PHE A 88 0.52 15.68 10.53
C PHE A 88 -0.02 14.31 10.13
N THR A 89 -1.05 13.82 10.82
CA THR A 89 -1.82 12.66 10.37
C THR A 89 -2.47 13.00 9.01
N PRO A 90 -2.16 12.27 7.92
CA PRO A 90 -2.71 12.58 6.61
C PRO A 90 -4.16 12.16 6.49
N ALA A 91 -4.94 12.80 5.62
CA ALA A 91 -6.20 12.25 5.16
C ALA A 91 -5.97 10.96 4.35
N ARG A 92 -6.84 9.96 4.49
CA ARG A 92 -6.68 8.64 3.87
C ARG A 92 -7.77 8.42 2.85
N TYR A 93 -7.34 7.96 1.68
CA TYR A 93 -8.20 7.67 0.54
C TYR A 93 -7.94 6.28 0.01
N MET A 94 -8.94 5.66 -0.58
CA MET A 94 -8.80 4.43 -1.32
C MET A 94 -9.49 4.59 -2.67
N ASP A 95 -8.71 4.41 -3.73
CA ASP A 95 -9.15 4.62 -5.11
C ASP A 95 -9.79 6.01 -5.34
N GLY A 96 -9.25 7.03 -4.65
CA GLY A 96 -9.71 8.41 -4.73
C GLY A 96 -10.96 8.75 -3.91
N LEU A 97 -11.53 7.80 -3.18
CA LEU A 97 -12.64 8.00 -2.24
C LEU A 97 -12.11 8.05 -0.80
N ALA A 98 -12.60 8.99 0.00
CA ALA A 98 -12.20 9.13 1.38
C ALA A 98 -12.54 7.84 2.18
N LEU A 99 -11.58 7.38 2.98
CA LEU A 99 -11.84 6.34 3.95
C LEU A 99 -12.59 6.94 5.15
N PRO A 100 -13.67 6.30 5.62
CA PRO A 100 -14.29 6.70 6.87
C PRO A 100 -13.28 6.46 7.99
N GLU A 101 -12.85 7.54 8.63
CA GLU A 101 -11.81 7.47 9.65
C GLU A 101 -12.42 7.51 11.05
N GLY A 102 -12.05 6.50 11.86
CA GLY A 102 -12.02 6.62 13.30
C GLY A 102 -10.78 7.43 13.73
N SER A 103 -10.72 7.86 14.98
CA SER A 103 -9.51 8.45 15.56
C SER A 103 -8.64 7.38 16.24
N GLY A 104 -7.33 7.57 16.22
CA GLY A 104 -6.40 6.68 16.92
C GLY A 104 -6.46 5.24 16.42
N THR A 105 -6.76 4.30 17.31
CA THR A 105 -6.86 2.87 16.98
C THR A 105 -8.08 2.53 16.10
N GLY A 106 -9.00 3.47 15.87
CA GLY A 106 -10.09 3.32 14.90
C GLY A 106 -9.63 3.30 13.44
N ILE A 107 -8.40 3.72 13.17
CA ILE A 107 -7.81 3.71 11.82
C ILE A 107 -7.63 2.26 11.36
N THR A 108 -8.15 1.94 10.18
CA THR A 108 -8.05 0.59 9.63
C THR A 108 -6.69 0.39 8.96
N ARG A 109 -6.02 -0.71 9.27
CA ARG A 109 -4.82 -1.13 8.53
C ARG A 109 -5.20 -1.60 7.13
N ILE A 110 -4.41 -1.20 6.14
CA ILE A 110 -4.60 -1.60 4.74
C ILE A 110 -3.52 -2.62 4.37
N GLU A 111 -3.92 -3.72 3.73
CA GLU A 111 -3.00 -4.74 3.24
C GLU A 111 -2.29 -4.26 1.96
N PRO A 112 -0.94 -4.05 2.00
CA PRO A 112 -0.21 -3.51 0.86
C PRO A 112 -0.18 -4.43 -0.36
N TYR A 113 -0.18 -5.76 -0.16
CA TYR A 113 -0.14 -6.72 -1.27
C TYR A 113 -1.28 -6.53 -2.28
N GLY A 114 -2.44 -6.07 -1.80
CA GLY A 114 -3.61 -5.78 -2.64
C GLY A 114 -3.57 -4.44 -3.38
N LEU A 115 -2.46 -3.69 -3.28
CA LEU A 115 -2.33 -2.37 -3.88
C LEU A 115 -1.44 -2.39 -5.12
N GLU A 116 -1.84 -1.63 -6.13
CA GLU A 116 -1.00 -1.30 -7.28
C GLU A 116 0.03 -0.25 -6.91
N GLN A 117 -0.38 0.73 -6.10
CA GLN A 117 0.51 1.76 -5.59
C GLN A 117 -0.06 2.47 -4.36
N ILE A 118 0.84 3.11 -3.61
CA ILE A 118 0.52 4.01 -2.51
C ILE A 118 1.03 5.39 -2.92
N GLU A 119 0.14 6.36 -2.96
CA GLU A 119 0.44 7.72 -3.37
C GLU A 119 0.40 8.65 -2.16
N VAL A 120 1.48 9.39 -1.93
CA VAL A 120 1.59 10.35 -0.84
C VAL A 120 1.65 11.76 -1.43
N LEU A 121 0.52 12.45 -1.38
CA LEU A 121 0.40 13.84 -1.80
C LEU A 121 0.70 14.75 -0.60
N LYS A 122 1.76 15.55 -0.70
CA LYS A 122 2.31 16.33 0.41
C LYS A 122 1.87 17.80 0.32
N GLY A 123 1.28 18.27 1.40
CA GLY A 123 0.78 19.63 1.50
C GLY A 123 -0.71 19.75 1.15
N PRO A 124 -1.27 20.95 1.21
CA PRO A 124 -2.70 21.15 1.05
C PRO A 124 -3.17 20.83 -0.38
N ALA A 125 -4.23 20.02 -0.49
CA ALA A 125 -4.88 19.67 -1.76
C ALA A 125 -6.38 19.99 -1.72
N SER A 126 -6.77 21.01 -0.96
CA SER A 126 -8.15 21.36 -0.66
C SER A 126 -9.00 21.67 -1.89
N VAL A 127 -8.37 22.10 -2.99
CA VAL A 127 -9.06 22.37 -4.25
C VAL A 127 -9.78 21.13 -4.77
N ASN A 128 -9.13 19.96 -4.69
CA ASN A 128 -9.66 18.69 -5.22
C ASN A 128 -10.29 17.79 -4.14
N TYR A 129 -10.01 18.06 -2.86
CA TYR A 129 -10.34 17.15 -1.77
C TYR A 129 -11.10 17.83 -0.61
N GLY A 130 -11.38 19.14 -0.69
CA GLY A 130 -12.06 19.88 0.37
C GLY A 130 -11.19 20.06 1.62
N ALA A 131 -11.83 20.16 2.79
CA ALA A 131 -11.13 20.32 4.06
C ALA A 131 -10.28 19.07 4.38
N MET A 132 -8.99 19.30 4.60
CA MET A 132 -8.03 18.23 4.87
C MET A 132 -6.88 18.71 5.75
N PRO A 133 -6.14 17.78 6.39
CA PRO A 133 -4.94 18.12 7.16
C PRO A 133 -3.87 18.81 6.30
N PRO A 134 -3.12 19.77 6.87
CA PRO A 134 -2.12 20.53 6.12
C PRO A 134 -0.93 19.68 5.65
N GLY A 135 -0.71 18.53 6.24
CA GLY A 135 0.32 17.56 5.81
C GLY A 135 0.06 16.98 4.44
N GLY A 136 -1.21 16.77 4.10
CA GLY A 136 -1.63 16.17 2.83
C GLY A 136 -2.45 14.90 2.99
N LEU A 137 -2.41 14.03 1.99
CA LEU A 137 -3.16 12.78 1.97
C LEU A 137 -2.31 11.58 1.53
N VAL A 138 -2.79 10.40 1.88
CA VAL A 138 -2.32 9.11 1.34
C VAL A 138 -3.47 8.44 0.63
N ASN A 139 -3.28 8.09 -0.66
CA ASN A 139 -4.24 7.37 -1.46
C ASN A 139 -3.71 5.96 -1.76
N TYR A 140 -4.51 4.97 -1.42
CA TYR A 140 -4.25 3.56 -1.70
C TYR A 140 -4.95 3.18 -2.99
N VAL A 141 -4.19 2.79 -3.99
CA VAL A 141 -4.73 2.40 -5.31
C VAL A 141 -4.77 0.88 -5.36
N SER A 142 -5.97 0.32 -5.45
CA SER A 142 -6.18 -1.13 -5.55
C SER A 142 -5.63 -1.69 -6.85
N LYS A 143 -5.19 -2.93 -6.85
CA LYS A 143 -4.87 -3.70 -8.06
C LYS A 143 -6.13 -3.87 -8.91
N ARG A 144 -6.00 -3.66 -10.23
CA ARG A 144 -7.10 -3.75 -11.21
C ARG A 144 -6.84 -4.82 -12.26
N PRO A 145 -7.89 -5.35 -12.88
CA PRO A 145 -7.76 -6.24 -14.02
C PRO A 145 -6.96 -5.61 -15.17
N THR A 146 -6.10 -6.39 -15.78
CA THR A 146 -5.30 -6.03 -16.95
C THR A 146 -5.51 -7.05 -18.06
N GLU A 147 -5.16 -6.70 -19.29
CA GLU A 147 -5.24 -7.64 -20.41
C GLU A 147 -4.16 -8.72 -20.36
N ASP A 148 -3.01 -8.36 -19.75
CA ASP A 148 -1.91 -9.29 -19.60
C ASP A 148 -2.27 -10.41 -18.63
N MET A 149 -1.91 -11.64 -19.01
CA MET A 149 -2.12 -12.79 -18.17
C MET A 149 -1.15 -12.76 -16.97
N LEU A 150 -1.72 -12.70 -15.78
CA LEU A 150 -0.98 -12.72 -14.51
C LEU A 150 -1.20 -14.05 -13.81
N ARG A 151 -0.13 -14.69 -13.35
CA ARG A 151 -0.15 -15.95 -12.59
C ARG A 151 0.98 -15.94 -11.58
N GLU A 152 0.73 -15.34 -10.46
CA GLU A 152 1.72 -15.22 -9.38
C GLU A 152 1.28 -16.00 -8.15
N VAL A 153 2.20 -16.76 -7.59
CA VAL A 153 2.08 -17.39 -6.28
C VAL A 153 3.34 -17.06 -5.51
N GLU A 154 3.17 -16.44 -4.38
CA GLU A 154 4.25 -16.01 -3.49
C GLU A 154 4.18 -16.76 -2.18
N VAL A 155 5.33 -17.24 -1.70
CA VAL A 155 5.49 -17.84 -0.36
C VAL A 155 6.62 -17.11 0.34
N GLN A 156 6.34 -16.56 1.50
CA GLN A 156 7.34 -15.89 2.33
C GLN A 156 7.48 -16.59 3.68
N LEU A 157 8.73 -16.72 4.11
CA LEU A 157 9.10 -17.19 5.45
C LEU A 157 10.10 -16.18 6.02
N GLY A 158 9.97 -15.82 7.27
CA GLY A 158 10.83 -14.78 7.87
C GLY A 158 11.00 -14.91 9.37
N SER A 159 11.61 -13.89 9.97
CA SER A 159 11.68 -13.72 11.41
C SER A 159 10.28 -13.57 12.02
N ASP A 160 10.19 -13.68 13.34
CA ASP A 160 8.95 -13.57 14.10
C ASP A 160 7.88 -14.57 13.59
N ASP A 161 8.32 -15.80 13.30
CA ASP A 161 7.47 -16.89 12.78
C ASP A 161 6.64 -16.53 11.53
N LEU A 162 7.07 -15.54 10.75
CA LEU A 162 6.37 -15.11 9.55
C LEU A 162 6.20 -16.27 8.56
N ARG A 163 4.96 -16.51 8.20
CA ARG A 163 4.53 -17.48 7.17
C ARG A 163 3.42 -16.84 6.36
N GLN A 164 3.71 -16.55 5.11
CA GLN A 164 2.77 -15.94 4.20
C GLN A 164 2.64 -16.73 2.92
N VAL A 165 1.41 -16.85 2.44
CA VAL A 165 1.10 -17.31 1.08
C VAL A 165 0.21 -16.27 0.44
N ALA A 166 0.57 -15.85 -0.75
CA ALA A 166 -0.19 -14.88 -1.51
C ALA A 166 -0.32 -15.31 -2.97
N VAL A 167 -1.39 -14.89 -3.62
CA VAL A 167 -1.66 -15.16 -5.02
C VAL A 167 -2.20 -13.92 -5.72
N ASP A 168 -1.82 -13.76 -6.99
CA ASP A 168 -2.31 -12.70 -7.86
C ASP A 168 -2.53 -13.27 -9.26
N PHE A 169 -3.79 -13.46 -9.63
CA PHE A 169 -4.21 -14.02 -10.91
C PHE A 169 -5.04 -13.00 -11.67
N GLY A 170 -4.78 -12.86 -12.97
CA GLY A 170 -5.50 -11.90 -13.80
C GLY A 170 -5.39 -12.20 -15.28
N GLY A 171 -6.19 -11.51 -16.07
CA GLY A 171 -6.19 -11.59 -17.52
C GLY A 171 -7.58 -11.47 -18.15
N LYS A 172 -7.66 -11.87 -19.40
CA LYS A 172 -8.91 -11.87 -20.16
C LYS A 172 -9.80 -13.06 -19.78
N LEU A 173 -11.10 -12.82 -19.58
CA LEU A 173 -12.11 -13.86 -19.37
C LEU A 173 -12.74 -14.31 -20.70
N ASN A 174 -12.65 -13.51 -21.76
CA ASN A 174 -13.17 -13.81 -23.09
C ASN A 174 -12.12 -13.50 -24.17
N GLU A 175 -12.27 -14.09 -25.34
CA GLU A 175 -11.34 -13.93 -26.46
C GLU A 175 -11.27 -12.48 -26.97
N SER A 176 -12.38 -11.76 -26.93
CA SER A 176 -12.44 -10.37 -27.36
C SER A 176 -11.72 -9.39 -26.43
N GLY A 177 -11.36 -9.82 -25.21
CA GLY A 177 -10.73 -8.94 -24.22
C GLY A 177 -11.67 -7.88 -23.64
N THR A 178 -12.98 -7.99 -23.90
CA THR A 178 -13.97 -7.04 -23.35
C THR A 178 -14.29 -7.30 -21.87
N LEU A 179 -13.91 -8.47 -21.36
CA LEU A 179 -14.11 -8.84 -19.96
C LEU A 179 -12.77 -9.29 -19.37
N LEU A 180 -12.31 -8.57 -18.34
CA LEU A 180 -11.05 -8.83 -17.65
C LEU A 180 -11.34 -9.19 -16.19
N TYR A 181 -10.46 -9.96 -15.58
CA TYR A 181 -10.53 -10.27 -14.15
C TYR A 181 -9.18 -10.08 -13.46
N ARG A 182 -9.23 -9.86 -12.17
CA ARG A 182 -8.09 -10.02 -11.26
C ARG A 182 -8.57 -10.59 -9.94
N LEU A 183 -7.79 -11.50 -9.39
CA LEU A 183 -8.00 -12.08 -8.07
C LEU A 183 -6.71 -11.97 -7.30
N THR A 184 -6.74 -11.18 -6.23
CA THR A 184 -5.63 -11.06 -5.29
C THR A 184 -6.06 -11.65 -3.95
N ALA A 185 -5.26 -12.55 -3.38
CA ALA A 185 -5.53 -13.11 -2.06
C ALA A 185 -4.23 -13.31 -1.28
N LEU A 186 -4.32 -13.25 0.06
CA LEU A 186 -3.19 -13.42 0.97
C LEU A 186 -3.67 -14.02 2.29
N GLY A 187 -2.88 -14.96 2.81
CA GLY A 187 -2.95 -15.43 4.17
C GLY A 187 -1.59 -15.30 4.83
N ARG A 188 -1.51 -14.61 5.95
CA ARG A 188 -0.30 -14.44 6.76
C ARG A 188 -0.57 -14.78 8.21
N ASN A 189 0.36 -15.55 8.81
CA ASN A 189 0.52 -15.68 10.23
C ASN A 189 1.92 -15.17 10.59
N SER A 190 2.02 -14.33 11.59
CA SER A 190 3.28 -13.77 12.06
C SER A 190 3.17 -13.34 13.50
N ASP A 191 4.23 -13.55 14.26
CA ASP A 191 4.42 -12.83 15.52
C ASP A 191 4.94 -11.42 15.27
N THR A 192 5.17 -10.66 16.34
CA THR A 192 5.81 -9.34 16.27
C THR A 192 7.01 -9.32 17.24
N PRO A 193 7.90 -8.33 17.17
CA PRO A 193 8.99 -8.17 18.13
C PRO A 193 8.53 -7.96 19.59
N VAL A 194 7.23 -7.75 19.83
CA VAL A 194 6.66 -7.62 21.18
C VAL A 194 6.03 -8.95 21.59
N ASP A 195 6.43 -9.47 22.73
CA ASP A 195 5.96 -10.77 23.26
C ASP A 195 4.42 -10.83 23.27
N TYR A 196 3.85 -11.98 22.94
CA TYR A 196 2.40 -12.26 22.89
C TYR A 196 1.60 -11.50 21.82
N ILE A 197 2.20 -10.62 21.04
CA ILE A 197 1.49 -9.90 19.95
C ILE A 197 1.76 -10.61 18.63
N HIS A 198 0.70 -11.08 17.99
CA HIS A 198 0.71 -11.58 16.63
C HIS A 198 0.16 -10.51 15.64
N ASP A 199 0.42 -10.69 14.35
CA ASP A 199 -0.13 -9.87 13.25
C ASP A 199 -0.61 -10.76 12.10
N ASP A 200 -1.70 -11.47 12.36
CA ASP A 200 -2.31 -12.35 11.39
C ASP A 200 -3.18 -11.57 10.39
N ARG A 201 -3.12 -11.97 9.11
CA ARG A 201 -3.80 -11.29 8.04
C ARG A 201 -4.46 -12.25 7.07
N TYR A 202 -5.71 -11.97 6.74
CA TYR A 202 -6.44 -12.60 5.64
C TYR A 202 -6.95 -11.52 4.69
N TYR A 203 -6.67 -11.69 3.41
CA TYR A 203 -7.04 -10.73 2.39
C TYR A 203 -7.58 -11.46 1.16
N PHE A 204 -8.68 -10.96 0.60
CA PHE A 204 -9.30 -11.49 -0.61
C PHE A 204 -9.95 -10.35 -1.38
N ALA A 205 -9.52 -10.13 -2.62
CA ALA A 205 -9.97 -9.01 -3.43
C ALA A 205 -10.16 -9.43 -4.90
N PRO A 206 -11.34 -9.89 -5.28
CA PRO A 206 -11.71 -10.07 -6.67
C PRO A 206 -12.09 -8.76 -7.34
N ALA A 207 -11.72 -8.62 -8.60
CA ALA A 207 -12.10 -7.49 -9.44
C ALA A 207 -12.46 -7.96 -10.85
N ILE A 208 -13.41 -7.27 -11.47
CA ILE A 208 -13.82 -7.51 -12.86
C ILE A 208 -13.93 -6.17 -13.57
N THR A 209 -13.36 -6.08 -14.77
CA THR A 209 -13.50 -4.94 -15.67
C THR A 209 -14.25 -5.37 -16.93
N TRP A 210 -15.27 -4.64 -17.27
CA TRP A 210 -16.05 -4.78 -18.49
C TRP A 210 -15.81 -3.56 -19.40
N LYS A 211 -15.25 -3.83 -20.59
CA LYS A 211 -14.94 -2.86 -21.64
C LYS A 211 -15.67 -3.27 -22.92
N PRO A 212 -16.94 -2.93 -23.08
CA PRO A 212 -17.69 -3.32 -24.30
C PRO A 212 -17.13 -2.66 -25.57
N ASP A 213 -16.55 -1.48 -25.42
CA ASP A 213 -15.96 -0.66 -26.47
C ASP A 213 -14.87 0.27 -25.88
N GLU A 214 -14.26 1.10 -26.70
CA GLU A 214 -13.20 2.05 -26.28
C GLU A 214 -13.74 3.20 -25.40
N ALA A 215 -15.02 3.53 -25.56
CA ALA A 215 -15.64 4.64 -24.84
C ALA A 215 -16.11 4.27 -23.43
N ASN A 216 -16.42 2.99 -23.18
CA ASN A 216 -17.05 2.54 -21.94
C ASN A 216 -16.15 1.58 -21.16
N GLU A 217 -15.96 1.86 -19.88
CA GLU A 217 -15.27 0.98 -18.96
C GLU A 217 -15.98 0.95 -17.62
N LEU A 218 -16.30 -0.24 -17.14
CA LEU A 218 -16.85 -0.47 -15.80
C LEU A 218 -15.97 -1.46 -15.06
N THR A 219 -15.37 -1.04 -13.94
CA THR A 219 -14.62 -1.92 -13.04
C THR A 219 -15.38 -2.08 -11.74
N VAL A 220 -15.64 -3.30 -11.34
CA VAL A 220 -16.22 -3.67 -10.04
C VAL A 220 -15.11 -4.25 -9.17
N LEU A 221 -14.99 -3.73 -7.94
CA LEU A 221 -13.96 -4.07 -6.97
C LEU A 221 -14.62 -4.55 -5.69
N ALA A 222 -14.30 -5.76 -5.25
CA ALA A 222 -14.68 -6.25 -3.93
C ALA A 222 -13.45 -6.50 -3.08
N ARG A 223 -13.60 -6.42 -1.76
CA ARG A 223 -12.53 -6.68 -0.79
C ARG A 223 -13.10 -7.25 0.48
N TYR A 224 -12.43 -8.27 0.98
CA TYR A 224 -12.51 -8.76 2.34
C TYR A 224 -11.12 -8.74 2.95
N GLN A 225 -10.98 -8.14 4.11
CA GLN A 225 -9.73 -8.15 4.87
C GLN A 225 -10.05 -8.38 6.34
N LYS A 226 -9.34 -9.31 6.96
CA LYS A 226 -9.33 -9.50 8.41
C LYS A 226 -7.89 -9.29 8.92
N ALA A 227 -7.76 -8.44 9.93
CA ALA A 227 -6.56 -8.27 10.73
C ALA A 227 -6.85 -8.80 12.12
N ASP A 228 -6.00 -9.71 12.62
CA ASP A 228 -6.11 -10.31 13.93
C ASP A 228 -4.79 -10.06 14.66
N THR A 229 -4.87 -9.32 15.78
CA THR A 229 -3.70 -8.92 16.57
C THR A 229 -4.09 -8.74 18.04
N LYS A 230 -3.18 -8.26 18.86
CA LYS A 230 -3.46 -7.90 20.25
C LYS A 230 -3.26 -6.41 20.52
N ALA A 231 -4.14 -5.86 21.34
CA ALA A 231 -3.91 -4.57 21.96
C ALA A 231 -2.99 -4.75 23.20
N GLY A 232 -2.22 -3.70 23.53
CA GLY A 232 -1.39 -3.74 24.73
C GLY A 232 0.09 -3.47 24.49
N ALA A 233 0.51 -3.15 23.27
CA ALA A 233 1.77 -2.47 23.04
C ALA A 233 1.70 -1.07 23.70
N GLY A 234 2.02 -1.02 24.98
CA GLY A 234 1.99 0.22 25.77
C GLY A 234 3.31 0.98 25.65
N PHE A 235 3.27 2.28 25.98
CA PHE A 235 4.49 3.08 26.09
C PHE A 235 5.30 2.62 27.31
N LEU A 236 6.57 2.32 27.10
CA LEU A 236 7.50 1.99 28.15
C LEU A 236 8.04 3.30 28.82
N PRO A 237 8.33 3.27 30.12
CA PRO A 237 8.92 4.42 30.81
C PRO A 237 10.33 4.71 30.29
N ALA A 238 10.73 5.97 30.29
CA ALA A 238 12.07 6.38 29.90
C ALA A 238 13.15 5.74 30.84
N ALA A 239 12.85 5.62 32.13
CA ALA A 239 13.73 4.91 33.07
C ALA A 239 13.73 3.42 32.81
N GLY A 240 14.87 2.87 32.45
CA GLY A 240 15.03 1.45 32.07
C GLY A 240 14.99 1.19 30.57
N THR A 241 14.56 2.18 29.75
CA THR A 241 14.64 2.12 28.30
C THR A 241 15.73 3.09 27.78
N LEU A 242 15.43 4.39 27.80
CA LEU A 242 16.34 5.45 27.33
C LEU A 242 17.31 5.90 28.43
N LEU A 243 16.87 5.89 29.67
CA LEU A 243 17.65 6.33 30.84
C LEU A 243 18.02 5.12 31.74
N PRO A 244 19.12 5.20 32.48
CA PRO A 244 19.49 4.20 33.47
C PRO A 244 18.39 3.98 34.51
N ASN A 245 18.27 2.74 35.01
CA ASN A 245 17.38 2.35 36.08
C ASN A 245 18.11 1.41 37.05
N PRO A 246 18.05 1.63 38.39
CA PRO A 246 18.66 0.75 39.38
C PRO A 246 18.23 -0.73 39.25
N ASN A 247 17.01 -0.96 38.77
CA ASN A 247 16.46 -2.31 38.57
C ASN A 247 16.83 -2.94 37.21
N GLY A 248 17.72 -2.29 36.42
CA GLY A 248 18.16 -2.78 35.11
C GLY A 248 17.39 -2.24 33.93
N ARG A 249 17.64 -2.83 32.76
CA ARG A 249 16.97 -2.45 31.49
C ARG A 249 15.67 -3.21 31.32
N ILE A 250 14.67 -2.51 30.79
CA ILE A 250 13.42 -3.10 30.34
C ILE A 250 13.65 -3.67 28.94
N SER A 251 13.20 -4.91 28.68
CA SER A 251 13.25 -5.49 27.35
C SER A 251 12.38 -4.70 26.37
N PRO A 252 12.85 -4.40 25.16
CA PRO A 252 12.02 -3.82 24.13
C PRO A 252 10.86 -4.73 23.68
N SER A 253 10.97 -6.05 23.95
CA SER A 253 9.91 -7.03 23.66
C SER A 253 8.84 -7.11 24.75
N LEU A 254 9.00 -6.37 25.88
CA LEU A 254 8.07 -6.46 26.99
C LEU A 254 6.63 -6.12 26.57
N TYR A 255 5.75 -7.10 26.70
CA TYR A 255 4.31 -6.89 26.58
C TYR A 255 3.73 -6.29 27.86
N THR A 256 2.98 -5.21 27.74
CA THR A 256 2.40 -4.49 28.88
C THR A 256 0.91 -4.75 29.09
N GLY A 257 0.32 -5.65 28.31
CA GLY A 257 -1.07 -6.07 28.42
C GLY A 257 -1.25 -7.42 29.12
N GLU A 258 -2.43 -7.99 28.99
CA GLU A 258 -2.77 -9.30 29.52
C GLU A 258 -2.67 -10.36 28.40
N PRO A 259 -1.77 -11.37 28.52
CA PRO A 259 -1.53 -12.35 27.44
C PRO A 259 -2.78 -13.11 26.98
N ASN A 260 -3.73 -13.36 27.88
CA ASN A 260 -4.96 -14.12 27.61
C ASN A 260 -6.17 -13.23 27.31
N ALA A 261 -5.96 -11.92 27.15
CA ALA A 261 -6.99 -10.93 26.83
C ALA A 261 -6.48 -9.97 25.76
N ASN A 262 -7.24 -8.91 25.50
CA ASN A 262 -6.85 -7.82 24.60
C ASN A 262 -6.75 -8.22 23.12
N ASP A 263 -7.46 -9.25 22.68
CA ASP A 263 -7.57 -9.55 21.24
C ASP A 263 -8.14 -8.31 20.51
N TYR A 264 -7.53 -8.01 19.38
CA TYR A 264 -7.86 -6.84 18.59
C TYR A 264 -8.07 -7.26 17.14
N ILE A 265 -9.34 -7.48 16.79
CA ILE A 265 -9.72 -8.01 15.49
C ILE A 265 -10.45 -6.91 14.72
N LYS A 266 -10.01 -6.66 13.51
CA LYS A 266 -10.68 -5.78 12.56
C LYS A 266 -11.03 -6.52 11.28
N THR A 267 -12.25 -6.32 10.81
CA THR A 267 -12.72 -6.86 9.54
C THR A 267 -13.17 -5.70 8.66
N LEU A 268 -12.59 -5.60 7.46
CA LEU A 268 -12.98 -4.65 6.43
C LEU A 268 -13.62 -5.40 5.27
N LYS A 269 -14.84 -5.04 4.93
CA LYS A 269 -15.52 -5.50 3.73
C LYS A 269 -15.85 -4.30 2.86
N SER A 270 -15.65 -4.41 1.57
CA SER A 270 -16.07 -3.35 0.65
C SER A 270 -16.51 -3.91 -0.69
N LEU A 271 -17.45 -3.20 -1.31
CA LEU A 271 -17.89 -3.39 -2.68
C LEU A 271 -18.00 -2.03 -3.32
N GLY A 272 -17.37 -1.84 -4.46
CA GLY A 272 -17.38 -0.58 -5.17
C GLY A 272 -17.31 -0.77 -6.67
N TYR A 273 -17.49 0.32 -7.38
CA TYR A 273 -17.31 0.38 -8.83
C TYR A 273 -16.65 1.67 -9.25
N GLU A 274 -16.02 1.62 -10.42
CA GLU A 274 -15.50 2.74 -11.18
C GLU A 274 -16.08 2.64 -12.59
N PHE A 275 -16.76 3.68 -13.02
CA PHE A 275 -17.32 3.79 -14.37
C PHE A 275 -16.69 4.96 -15.09
N ARG A 276 -16.25 4.73 -16.32
CA ARG A 276 -15.72 5.75 -17.24
C ARG A 276 -16.48 5.70 -18.55
N HIS A 277 -16.86 6.89 -19.04
CA HIS A 277 -17.42 7.06 -20.36
C HIS A 277 -16.74 8.24 -21.08
N ASP A 278 -16.18 7.99 -22.24
CA ASP A 278 -15.58 9.00 -23.11
C ASP A 278 -16.60 9.44 -24.17
N PHE A 279 -17.05 10.68 -24.10
CA PHE A 279 -17.94 11.29 -25.08
C PHE A 279 -17.22 11.70 -26.37
N GLY A 280 -15.91 11.55 -26.45
CA GLY A 280 -15.08 12.12 -27.50
C GLY A 280 -14.83 13.62 -27.32
N GLY A 281 -13.96 14.16 -28.18
CA GLY A 281 -13.65 15.60 -28.13
C GLY A 281 -12.96 16.08 -26.84
N GLY A 282 -12.39 15.16 -26.05
CA GLY A 282 -11.73 15.47 -24.77
C GLY A 282 -12.68 15.60 -23.58
N VAL A 283 -13.93 15.15 -23.71
CA VAL A 283 -14.93 15.13 -22.64
C VAL A 283 -15.08 13.72 -22.10
N GLU A 284 -14.79 13.53 -20.83
CA GLU A 284 -14.85 12.23 -20.15
C GLU A 284 -15.73 12.33 -18.88
N PHE A 285 -16.56 11.35 -18.64
CA PHE A 285 -17.33 11.18 -17.42
C PHE A 285 -16.75 10.05 -16.59
N ASN A 286 -16.43 10.34 -15.33
CA ASN A 286 -15.94 9.38 -14.36
C ASN A 286 -16.85 9.35 -13.14
N GLN A 287 -17.26 8.15 -12.73
CA GLN A 287 -18.02 7.94 -11.52
C GLN A 287 -17.42 6.81 -10.67
N ARG A 288 -17.32 7.03 -9.37
CA ARG A 288 -16.85 6.04 -8.40
C ARG A 288 -17.77 6.01 -7.22
N ALA A 289 -18.09 4.81 -6.74
CA ALA A 289 -18.82 4.61 -5.51
C ALA A 289 -18.32 3.37 -4.77
N ARG A 290 -18.42 3.39 -3.44
CA ARG A 290 -18.03 2.27 -2.59
C ARG A 290 -18.87 2.20 -1.35
N LEU A 291 -19.33 1.00 -1.01
CA LEU A 291 -19.87 0.64 0.29
C LEU A 291 -18.77 -0.03 1.10
N MET A 292 -18.66 0.32 2.36
CA MET A 292 -17.67 -0.23 3.29
C MET A 292 -18.34 -0.57 4.62
N ASP A 293 -17.87 -1.69 5.20
CA ASP A 293 -18.24 -2.19 6.53
C ASP A 293 -16.94 -2.52 7.29
N PHE A 294 -16.87 -2.07 8.56
CA PHE A 294 -15.66 -2.17 9.40
C PHE A 294 -15.93 -2.90 10.69
#